data_a092bf4a7dce10f2a9990271513331ad
#
_entry.id   a092bf4a7dce10f2a9990271513331ad
#
_cell.length_a   1.000
_cell.length_b   1.000
_cell.length_c   1.000
_cell.angle_alpha   90.00
_cell.angle_beta   90.00
_cell.angle_gamma   90.00
#
_symmetry.space_group_name_H-M   'P 1'
#
loop_
_entity.id
_entity.type
_entity.pdbx_description
1 polymer ?
#
loop_
_entity_poly.entity_id
_entity_poly.type
_entity_poly.pdbx_seq_one_letter_code
_entity_poly.pdbx_strand_id
1 'polypeptide(L)'
;ETWLATLQNVETGETAEVRAKVIVNAGGPFVADVLNTKLGLNTQKNVRLVKGSHIVVPKLFETEQAFILQNTDKRIVFAIPYQGKFTLVGTTDIPVESVPDKKVTISDDEIQYLCNVVNHHFQRQVTPADVVWTYSGVRPLFDDGSINASAVTRDYVFDLDRPEGQAPVLSIFGGKITTFRKLAEHALDELKPFFPAMKPSWTETAKLPGGDLPDADFDRFLAGVKARWPFLPEALAYRLSRAYGTRIEELLGTAKSMTDLGEDFGAGLTAAEIDYLV
;
A
#
# COMPACT_ATOMS: atom_id res chain seq x y z
N GLU A 1 -15.17 9.00 30.49
CA GLU A 1 -14.50 9.99 29.65
C GLU A 1 -14.60 9.53 28.19
N THR A 2 -14.84 10.47 27.25
CA THR A 2 -14.98 10.21 25.82
C THR A 2 -14.46 11.38 25.02
N TRP A 3 -13.90 11.10 23.88
CA TRP A 3 -13.61 12.10 22.87
C TRP A 3 -14.91 12.58 22.19
N LEU A 4 -14.96 13.85 21.84
CA LEU A 4 -15.95 14.41 20.93
C LEU A 4 -15.20 14.89 19.69
N ALA A 5 -15.41 14.24 18.57
CA ALA A 5 -14.80 14.59 17.29
C ALA A 5 -15.82 15.23 16.36
N THR A 6 -15.51 16.42 15.85
CA THR A 6 -16.29 17.03 14.77
C THR A 6 -15.66 16.64 13.44
N LEU A 7 -16.41 15.92 12.62
CA LEU A 7 -16.03 15.53 11.26
C LEU A 7 -16.64 16.52 10.28
N GLN A 8 -15.88 16.90 9.26
CA GLN A 8 -16.38 17.75 8.17
C GLN A 8 -16.21 17.03 6.83
N ASN A 9 -17.29 16.93 6.07
CA ASN A 9 -17.21 16.53 4.68
C ASN A 9 -16.51 17.63 3.88
N VAL A 10 -15.39 17.30 3.23
CA VAL A 10 -14.56 18.30 2.51
C VAL A 10 -15.25 18.83 1.25
N GLU A 11 -16.16 18.05 0.65
CA GLU A 11 -16.86 18.41 -0.58
C GLU A 11 -18.13 19.21 -0.30
N THR A 12 -18.93 18.77 0.69
CA THR A 12 -20.23 19.40 0.99
C THR A 12 -20.14 20.45 2.09
N GLY A 13 -19.08 20.43 2.92
CA GLY A 13 -18.93 21.26 4.10
C GLY A 13 -19.81 20.84 5.30
N GLU A 14 -20.63 19.79 5.15
CA GLU A 14 -21.46 19.27 6.22
C GLU A 14 -20.63 18.75 7.39
N THR A 15 -21.12 18.96 8.60
CA THR A 15 -20.45 18.50 9.82
C THR A 15 -21.24 17.45 10.56
N ALA A 16 -20.54 16.51 11.21
CA ALA A 16 -21.11 15.50 12.10
C ALA A 16 -20.28 15.38 13.38
N GLU A 17 -20.92 15.16 14.51
CA GLU A 17 -20.25 14.89 15.78
C GLU A 17 -20.23 13.39 16.08
N VAL A 18 -19.06 12.88 16.47
CA VAL A 18 -18.86 11.47 16.86
C VAL A 18 -18.27 11.42 18.26
N ARG A 19 -18.89 10.63 19.14
CA ARG A 19 -18.34 10.33 20.47
C ARG A 19 -17.60 9.02 20.44
N ALA A 20 -16.36 9.00 20.95
CA ALA A 20 -15.51 7.82 20.97
C ALA A 20 -14.84 7.61 22.34
N LYS A 21 -14.68 6.37 22.75
CA LYS A 21 -13.94 6.00 23.99
C LYS A 21 -12.43 6.10 23.80
N VAL A 22 -11.95 5.95 22.58
CA VAL A 22 -10.53 5.97 22.20
C VAL A 22 -10.41 6.61 20.83
N ILE A 23 -9.33 7.34 20.60
CA ILE A 23 -8.88 7.72 19.26
C ILE A 23 -7.71 6.81 18.88
N VAL A 24 -7.77 6.22 17.68
CA VAL A 24 -6.62 5.54 17.06
C VAL A 24 -6.08 6.44 15.96
N ASN A 25 -4.92 7.04 16.22
CA ASN A 25 -4.22 7.90 15.28
C ASN A 25 -3.31 7.05 14.38
N ALA A 26 -3.81 6.60 13.26
CA ALA A 26 -3.09 5.89 12.21
C ALA A 26 -2.79 6.82 11.01
N GLY A 27 -2.50 8.08 11.27
CA GLY A 27 -2.32 9.15 10.28
C GLY A 27 -1.05 9.03 9.42
N GLY A 28 -0.24 7.99 9.61
CA GLY A 28 0.99 7.76 8.83
C GLY A 28 1.92 8.99 8.88
N PRO A 29 2.22 9.65 7.74
CA PRO A 29 3.10 10.81 7.73
C PRO A 29 2.55 12.02 8.51
N PHE A 30 1.24 12.06 8.81
CA PHE A 30 0.57 13.14 9.52
C PHE A 30 0.33 12.82 11.01
N VAL A 31 0.83 11.71 11.53
CA VAL A 31 0.58 11.26 12.91
C VAL A 31 0.96 12.33 13.95
N ALA A 32 2.10 12.99 13.80
CA ALA A 32 2.56 14.05 14.71
C ALA A 32 1.73 15.32 14.56
N ASP A 33 1.31 15.68 13.34
CA ASP A 33 0.41 16.83 13.11
C ASP A 33 -0.95 16.61 13.78
N VAL A 34 -1.54 15.44 13.64
CA VAL A 34 -2.81 15.09 14.31
C VAL A 34 -2.67 15.24 15.82
N LEU A 35 -1.60 14.75 16.43
CA LEU A 35 -1.37 14.89 17.88
C LEU A 35 -1.25 16.35 18.30
N ASN A 36 -0.41 17.12 17.61
CA ASN A 36 -0.09 18.47 18.01
C ASN A 36 -1.18 19.50 17.64
N THR A 37 -1.72 19.42 16.40
CA THR A 37 -2.63 20.46 15.90
C THR A 37 -4.11 20.12 16.13
N LYS A 38 -4.51 18.84 16.09
CA LYS A 38 -5.91 18.43 16.26
C LYS A 38 -6.24 18.02 17.68
N LEU A 39 -5.32 17.35 18.37
CA LEU A 39 -5.55 16.86 19.73
C LEU A 39 -4.88 17.71 20.82
N GLY A 40 -3.94 18.59 20.46
CA GLY A 40 -3.24 19.49 21.39
C GLY A 40 -2.37 18.78 22.43
N LEU A 41 -1.85 17.60 22.10
CA LEU A 41 -1.09 16.75 23.04
C LEU A 41 0.41 17.06 23.10
N ASN A 42 0.93 17.95 22.25
CA ASN A 42 2.32 18.41 22.24
C ASN A 42 3.36 17.29 22.30
N THR A 43 3.19 16.24 21.51
CA THR A 43 4.14 15.13 21.49
C THR A 43 5.52 15.56 20.97
N GLN A 44 6.56 14.97 21.54
CA GLN A 44 7.94 15.07 21.01
C GLN A 44 8.27 13.94 20.01
N LYS A 45 7.40 12.93 19.91
CA LYS A 45 7.57 11.83 18.96
C LYS A 45 7.22 12.29 17.55
N ASN A 46 8.05 11.87 16.59
CA ASN A 46 7.91 12.31 15.20
C ASN A 46 8.16 11.16 14.24
N VAL A 47 7.90 11.40 12.98
CA VAL A 47 8.25 10.53 11.87
C VAL A 47 9.30 11.20 10.98
N ARG A 48 10.25 10.40 10.52
CA ARG A 48 11.19 10.78 9.48
C ARG A 48 10.58 10.42 8.13
N LEU A 49 10.41 11.40 7.29
CA LEU A 49 9.82 11.24 5.97
C LEU A 49 10.91 10.89 4.95
N VAL A 50 10.72 9.78 4.25
CA VAL A 50 11.68 9.31 3.23
C VAL A 50 10.92 9.01 1.93
N LYS A 51 11.21 9.79 0.89
CA LYS A 51 10.69 9.54 -0.45
C LYS A 51 11.39 8.32 -1.06
N GLY A 52 10.61 7.41 -1.61
CA GLY A 52 11.08 6.28 -2.40
C GLY A 52 10.43 6.25 -3.76
N SER A 53 11.24 6.09 -4.79
CA SER A 53 10.80 6.12 -6.18
C SER A 53 11.14 4.82 -6.90
N HIS A 54 10.31 4.49 -7.89
CA HIS A 54 10.48 3.31 -8.75
C HIS A 54 10.35 3.71 -10.21
N ILE A 55 11.06 3.00 -11.05
CA ILE A 55 10.91 3.06 -12.51
C ILE A 55 10.45 1.72 -13.05
N VAL A 56 9.70 1.74 -14.14
CA VAL A 56 9.34 0.57 -14.92
C VAL A 56 10.05 0.67 -16.26
N VAL A 57 10.81 -0.37 -16.59
CA VAL A 57 11.59 -0.45 -17.84
C VAL A 57 11.21 -1.71 -18.61
N PRO A 58 11.51 -1.84 -19.92
CA PRO A 58 11.34 -3.08 -20.64
C PRO A 58 12.09 -4.23 -19.96
N LYS A 59 11.55 -5.44 -20.08
CA LYS A 59 12.06 -6.65 -19.42
C LYS A 59 13.58 -6.79 -19.53
N LEU A 60 14.28 -6.88 -18.40
CA LEU A 60 15.74 -6.95 -18.32
C LEU A 60 16.25 -8.39 -18.34
N PHE A 61 15.46 -9.35 -17.91
CA PHE A 61 15.81 -10.77 -17.76
C PHE A 61 14.59 -11.66 -17.96
N GLU A 62 14.81 -12.93 -18.28
CA GLU A 62 13.73 -13.88 -18.62
C GLU A 62 13.19 -14.68 -17.43
N THR A 63 13.90 -14.68 -16.31
CA THR A 63 13.53 -15.44 -15.12
C THR A 63 12.39 -14.75 -14.34
N GLU A 64 11.64 -15.54 -13.57
CA GLU A 64 10.54 -15.03 -12.73
C GLU A 64 11.01 -14.62 -11.31
N GLN A 65 12.29 -14.79 -10.98
CA GLN A 65 12.87 -14.40 -9.71
C GLN A 65 13.07 -12.88 -9.65
N ALA A 66 12.81 -12.29 -8.48
CA ALA A 66 13.24 -10.95 -8.18
C ALA A 66 14.71 -10.94 -7.74
N PHE A 67 15.43 -9.89 -8.11
CA PHE A 67 16.83 -9.69 -7.72
C PHE A 67 16.94 -8.60 -6.67
N ILE A 68 17.84 -8.83 -5.70
CA ILE A 68 18.26 -7.84 -4.71
C ILE A 68 19.66 -7.38 -5.12
N LEU A 69 19.76 -6.13 -5.57
CA LEU A 69 21.00 -5.53 -6.04
C LEU A 69 21.64 -4.72 -4.91
N GLN A 70 22.81 -5.16 -4.45
CA GLN A 70 23.57 -4.46 -3.43
C GLN A 70 24.57 -3.54 -4.10
N ASN A 71 24.49 -2.26 -3.80
CA ASN A 71 25.30 -1.24 -4.43
C ASN A 71 26.50 -0.81 -3.55
N THR A 72 27.49 -0.20 -4.17
CA THR A 72 28.70 0.30 -3.50
C THR A 72 28.38 1.40 -2.50
N ASP A 73 27.29 2.15 -2.68
CA ASP A 73 26.78 3.15 -1.76
C ASP A 73 25.94 2.57 -0.62
N LYS A 74 25.92 1.23 -0.48
CA LYS A 74 25.21 0.46 0.55
C LYS A 74 23.68 0.50 0.44
N ARG A 75 23.13 1.13 -0.60
CA ARG A 75 21.68 1.08 -0.88
C ARG A 75 21.33 -0.22 -1.59
N ILE A 76 20.12 -0.68 -1.34
CA ILE A 76 19.55 -1.87 -1.95
C ILE A 76 18.51 -1.42 -2.98
N VAL A 77 18.63 -1.95 -4.19
CA VAL A 77 17.64 -1.77 -5.26
C VAL A 77 17.11 -3.14 -5.66
N PHE A 78 15.83 -3.24 -5.85
CA PHE A 78 15.19 -4.46 -6.36
C PHE A 78 14.96 -4.35 -7.87
N ALA A 79 15.14 -5.45 -8.58
CA ALA A 79 14.68 -5.63 -9.95
C ALA A 79 13.68 -6.79 -9.97
N ILE A 80 12.42 -6.49 -10.25
CA ILE A 80 11.29 -7.42 -10.08
C ILE A 80 10.60 -7.62 -11.42
N PRO A 81 10.32 -8.88 -11.86
CA PRO A 81 9.47 -9.11 -13.02
C PRO A 81 8.12 -8.41 -12.86
N TYR A 82 7.70 -7.67 -13.88
CA TYR A 82 6.49 -6.87 -13.79
C TYR A 82 5.62 -7.02 -15.04
N GLN A 83 4.37 -7.44 -14.85
CA GLN A 83 3.37 -7.60 -15.92
C GLN A 83 3.87 -8.41 -17.14
N GLY A 84 4.76 -9.37 -16.94
CA GLY A 84 5.30 -10.27 -17.96
C GLY A 84 6.24 -9.62 -19.00
N LYS A 85 6.11 -8.30 -19.25
CA LYS A 85 6.82 -7.56 -20.30
C LYS A 85 7.82 -6.55 -19.78
N PHE A 86 7.83 -6.27 -18.48
CA PHE A 86 8.58 -5.21 -17.86
C PHE A 86 9.40 -5.71 -16.68
N THR A 87 10.30 -4.86 -16.22
CA THR A 87 10.98 -4.97 -14.92
C THR A 87 10.70 -3.72 -14.10
N LEU A 88 10.22 -3.92 -12.89
CA LEU A 88 10.09 -2.87 -11.88
C LEU A 88 11.41 -2.73 -11.14
N VAL A 89 11.97 -1.52 -11.12
CA VAL A 89 13.26 -1.22 -10.49
C VAL A 89 13.07 -0.17 -9.40
N GLY A 90 13.57 -0.42 -8.22
CA GLY A 90 13.50 0.49 -7.07
C GLY A 90 13.96 -0.17 -5.79
N THR A 91 14.19 0.60 -4.78
CA THR A 91 13.71 1.96 -4.56
C THR A 91 14.86 2.94 -4.31
N THR A 92 14.59 4.21 -4.47
CA THR A 92 15.45 5.28 -3.91
C THR A 92 15.08 5.54 -2.45
N ASP A 93 15.95 6.22 -1.70
CA ASP A 93 15.72 6.67 -0.33
C ASP A 93 16.20 8.13 -0.21
N ILE A 94 15.27 9.08 -0.32
CA ILE A 94 15.55 10.52 -0.28
C ILE A 94 14.81 11.13 0.92
N PRO A 95 15.51 11.66 1.93
CA PRO A 95 14.88 12.39 3.02
C PRO A 95 14.09 13.59 2.51
N VAL A 96 12.90 13.83 3.07
CA VAL A 96 12.07 15.00 2.76
C VAL A 96 11.57 15.63 4.07
N GLU A 97 11.41 16.94 4.08
CA GLU A 97 11.00 17.67 5.30
C GLU A 97 9.49 17.59 5.55
N SER A 98 8.71 17.48 4.49
CA SER A 98 7.25 17.40 4.57
C SER A 98 6.69 16.52 3.46
N VAL A 99 5.45 16.07 3.63
CA VAL A 99 4.70 15.47 2.52
C VAL A 99 4.33 16.60 1.56
N PRO A 100 4.73 16.52 0.28
CA PRO A 100 4.37 17.55 -0.69
C PRO A 100 2.86 17.67 -0.85
N ASP A 101 2.34 18.90 -0.94
CA ASP A 101 0.92 19.17 -1.23
C ASP A 101 0.49 18.68 -2.61
N LYS A 102 1.46 18.51 -3.51
CA LYS A 102 1.26 17.98 -4.86
C LYS A 102 1.70 16.51 -4.92
N LYS A 103 1.30 15.84 -5.98
CA LYS A 103 1.72 14.47 -6.27
C LYS A 103 3.24 14.31 -6.14
N VAL A 104 3.65 13.36 -5.32
CA VAL A 104 5.06 12.99 -5.17
C VAL A 104 5.57 12.38 -6.48
N THR A 105 6.64 12.93 -7.03
CA THR A 105 7.22 12.49 -8.31
C THR A 105 8.70 12.14 -8.15
N ILE A 106 9.18 11.28 -9.03
CA ILE A 106 10.60 10.95 -9.16
C ILE A 106 11.34 12.13 -9.83
N SER A 107 12.60 12.35 -9.46
CA SER A 107 13.48 13.31 -10.15
C SER A 107 14.31 12.63 -11.24
N ASP A 108 14.87 13.43 -12.17
CA ASP A 108 15.74 12.93 -13.23
C ASP A 108 17.00 12.26 -12.64
N ASP A 109 17.55 12.78 -11.54
CA ASP A 109 18.69 12.18 -10.85
C ASP A 109 18.35 10.80 -10.27
N GLU A 110 17.14 10.61 -9.73
CA GLU A 110 16.69 9.31 -9.24
C GLU A 110 16.50 8.32 -10.40
N ILE A 111 15.95 8.77 -11.52
CA ILE A 111 15.82 7.94 -12.74
C ILE A 111 17.20 7.50 -13.21
N GLN A 112 18.13 8.45 -13.35
CA GLN A 112 19.49 8.15 -13.79
C GLN A 112 20.20 7.20 -12.81
N TYR A 113 20.04 7.41 -11.51
CA TYR A 113 20.59 6.51 -10.50
C TYR A 113 20.08 5.07 -10.66
N LEU A 114 18.77 4.87 -10.80
CA LEU A 114 18.18 3.54 -10.95
C LEU A 114 18.60 2.86 -12.26
N CYS A 115 18.71 3.62 -13.36
CA CYS A 115 19.25 3.12 -14.62
C CYS A 115 20.71 2.67 -14.45
N ASN A 116 21.55 3.47 -13.79
CA ASN A 116 22.96 3.11 -13.56
C ASN A 116 23.11 1.85 -12.71
N VAL A 117 22.25 1.68 -11.69
CA VAL A 117 22.27 0.48 -10.86
C VAL A 117 21.99 -0.77 -11.68
N VAL A 118 20.91 -0.79 -12.48
CA VAL A 118 20.59 -1.98 -13.26
C VAL A 118 21.61 -2.21 -14.38
N ASN A 119 22.16 -1.18 -14.97
CA ASN A 119 23.20 -1.28 -16.00
C ASN A 119 24.52 -1.86 -15.46
N HIS A 120 24.78 -1.71 -14.16
CA HIS A 120 25.93 -2.36 -13.51
C HIS A 120 25.73 -3.86 -13.34
N HIS A 121 24.49 -4.33 -13.18
CA HIS A 121 24.19 -5.73 -12.83
C HIS A 121 23.66 -6.56 -14.00
N PHE A 122 23.08 -5.95 -15.03
CA PHE A 122 22.45 -6.66 -16.15
C PHE A 122 23.15 -6.36 -17.48
N GLN A 123 23.16 -7.33 -18.38
CA GLN A 123 23.73 -7.16 -19.73
C GLN A 123 22.93 -6.17 -20.59
N ARG A 124 21.59 -6.24 -20.47
CA ARG A 124 20.70 -5.28 -21.15
C ARG A 124 20.81 -3.93 -20.47
N GLN A 125 21.28 -2.97 -21.24
CA GLN A 125 21.44 -1.59 -20.80
C GLN A 125 20.14 -0.82 -21.00
N VAL A 126 19.84 0.11 -20.10
CA VAL A 126 18.69 1.04 -20.18
C VAL A 126 19.13 2.47 -19.93
N THR A 127 18.40 3.38 -20.52
CA THR A 127 18.56 4.82 -20.37
C THR A 127 17.29 5.43 -19.80
N PRO A 128 17.29 6.69 -19.35
CA PRO A 128 16.07 7.38 -18.97
C PRO A 128 14.96 7.36 -20.04
N ALA A 129 15.34 7.33 -21.33
CA ALA A 129 14.39 7.25 -22.44
C ALA A 129 13.65 5.89 -22.54
N ASP A 130 14.20 4.84 -21.93
CA ASP A 130 13.57 3.51 -21.87
C ASP A 130 12.56 3.37 -20.71
N VAL A 131 12.46 4.36 -19.84
CA VAL A 131 11.52 4.34 -18.71
C VAL A 131 10.10 4.56 -19.21
N VAL A 132 9.26 3.54 -19.06
CA VAL A 132 7.88 3.55 -19.55
C VAL A 132 6.90 4.09 -18.51
N TRP A 133 7.23 3.99 -17.23
CA TRP A 133 6.40 4.51 -16.14
C TRP A 133 7.20 4.68 -14.84
N THR A 134 6.70 5.56 -13.96
CA THR A 134 7.30 5.85 -12.66
C THR A 134 6.24 6.04 -11.59
N TYR A 135 6.59 5.73 -10.35
CA TYR A 135 5.81 6.14 -9.19
C TYR A 135 6.69 6.40 -7.98
N SER A 136 6.19 7.24 -7.09
CA SER A 136 6.89 7.63 -5.87
C SER A 136 5.92 7.70 -4.71
N GLY A 137 6.44 7.47 -3.51
CA GLY A 137 5.69 7.62 -2.25
C GLY A 137 6.60 8.10 -1.14
N VAL A 138 6.00 8.60 -0.06
CA VAL A 138 6.71 9.01 1.16
C VAL A 138 6.46 8.00 2.26
N ARG A 139 7.54 7.45 2.84
CA ARG A 139 7.50 6.54 3.97
C ARG A 139 7.62 7.33 5.26
N PRO A 140 6.66 7.21 6.19
CA PRO A 140 6.79 7.75 7.54
C PRO A 140 7.51 6.72 8.42
N LEU A 141 8.81 6.83 8.59
CA LEU A 141 9.57 6.00 9.51
C LEU A 141 9.54 6.61 10.91
N PHE A 142 9.45 5.79 11.96
CA PHE A 142 9.56 6.31 13.33
C PHE A 142 10.93 6.96 13.52
N ASP A 143 10.97 8.20 13.99
CA ASP A 143 12.23 8.89 14.26
C ASP A 143 12.80 8.43 15.61
N ASP A 144 13.73 7.48 15.55
CA ASP A 144 14.44 6.94 16.73
C ASP A 144 15.73 7.70 17.06
N GLY A 145 15.96 8.85 16.41
CA GLY A 145 17.17 9.65 16.56
C GLY A 145 18.40 9.12 15.80
N SER A 146 18.26 8.06 15.00
CA SER A 146 19.36 7.52 14.20
C SER A 146 19.82 8.52 13.14
N ILE A 147 21.15 8.66 12.94
CA ILE A 147 21.71 9.62 11.97
C ILE A 147 21.40 9.20 10.54
N ASN A 148 21.41 7.90 10.23
CA ASN A 148 21.21 7.39 8.87
C ASN A 148 19.76 6.92 8.64
N ALA A 149 19.11 7.45 7.62
CA ALA A 149 17.74 7.05 7.23
C ALA A 149 17.62 5.55 6.90
N SER A 150 18.67 4.90 6.42
CA SER A 150 18.70 3.46 6.13
C SER A 150 18.82 2.58 7.40
N ALA A 151 19.23 3.14 8.54
CA ALA A 151 19.36 2.45 9.82
C ALA A 151 18.11 2.59 10.71
N VAL A 152 17.19 3.50 10.35
CA VAL A 152 15.93 3.73 11.08
C VAL A 152 15.08 2.48 11.05
N THR A 153 14.46 2.14 12.18
CA THR A 153 13.55 1.00 12.25
C THR A 153 12.42 1.12 11.24
N ARG A 154 12.09 0.01 10.57
CA ARG A 154 10.95 -0.10 9.66
C ARG A 154 9.76 -0.78 10.33
N ASP A 155 9.87 -1.09 11.63
CA ASP A 155 8.76 -1.59 12.42
C ASP A 155 7.86 -0.45 12.88
N TYR A 156 6.64 -0.79 13.27
CA TYR A 156 5.72 0.15 13.88
C TYR A 156 6.02 0.33 15.37
N VAL A 157 5.76 1.52 15.87
CA VAL A 157 5.83 1.85 17.28
C VAL A 157 4.46 2.36 17.72
N PHE A 158 3.96 1.84 18.83
CA PHE A 158 2.75 2.33 19.47
C PHE A 158 3.09 3.36 20.54
N ASP A 159 2.24 4.36 20.65
CA ASP A 159 2.22 5.32 21.72
C ASP A 159 0.81 5.43 22.26
N LEU A 160 0.58 4.88 23.44
CA LEU A 160 -0.68 4.98 24.14
C LEU A 160 -0.60 6.12 25.16
N ASP A 161 -1.17 7.26 24.80
CA ASP A 161 -1.25 8.42 25.68
C ASP A 161 -2.62 8.45 26.35
N ARG A 162 -2.61 8.71 27.66
CA ARG A 162 -3.81 8.88 28.48
C ARG A 162 -3.63 10.11 29.37
N PRO A 163 -3.85 11.32 28.85
CA PRO A 163 -3.78 12.52 29.67
C PRO A 163 -4.76 12.44 30.84
N GLU A 164 -4.38 13.03 31.98
CA GLU A 164 -5.22 13.01 33.16
C GLU A 164 -6.58 13.67 32.88
N GLY A 165 -7.67 12.96 33.23
CA GLY A 165 -9.03 13.42 32.96
C GLY A 165 -9.48 13.36 31.49
N GLN A 166 -8.74 12.64 30.64
CA GLN A 166 -9.10 12.46 29.22
C GLN A 166 -9.22 10.98 28.84
N ALA A 167 -9.91 10.73 27.72
CA ALA A 167 -9.96 9.41 27.12
C ALA A 167 -8.62 9.10 26.38
N PRO A 168 -8.21 7.84 26.24
CA PRO A 168 -6.93 7.48 25.65
C PRO A 168 -6.85 7.78 24.16
N VAL A 169 -5.60 7.99 23.70
CA VAL A 169 -5.21 8.07 22.29
C VAL A 169 -4.12 7.04 22.03
N LEU A 170 -4.34 6.15 21.07
CA LEU A 170 -3.32 5.24 20.56
C LEU A 170 -2.76 5.79 19.25
N SER A 171 -1.48 6.16 19.23
CA SER A 171 -0.80 6.62 18.02
C SER A 171 0.11 5.54 17.45
N ILE A 172 0.10 5.39 16.13
CA ILE A 172 0.84 4.39 15.39
C ILE A 172 1.87 5.11 14.51
N PHE A 173 3.15 4.91 14.81
CA PHE A 173 4.27 5.49 14.07
C PHE A 173 4.93 4.43 13.21
N GLY A 174 5.22 4.73 11.95
CA GLY A 174 5.91 3.81 11.04
C GLY A 174 5.03 2.65 10.58
N GLY A 175 5.68 1.50 10.36
CA GLY A 175 5.05 0.26 9.91
C GLY A 175 5.10 0.04 8.39
N LYS A 176 4.83 -1.19 8.00
CA LYS A 176 4.79 -1.65 6.61
C LYS A 176 3.39 -2.13 6.25
N ILE A 177 2.97 -1.93 5.01
CA ILE A 177 1.68 -2.47 4.55
C ILE A 177 1.61 -4.00 4.69
N THR A 178 2.73 -4.69 4.53
CA THR A 178 2.79 -6.16 4.66
C THR A 178 2.57 -6.68 6.08
N THR A 179 2.68 -5.83 7.10
CA THR A 179 2.46 -6.20 8.50
C THR A 179 1.10 -5.72 9.05
N PHE A 180 0.24 -5.17 8.19
CA PHE A 180 -1.02 -4.51 8.59
C PHE A 180 -1.89 -5.35 9.52
N ARG A 181 -2.01 -6.66 9.26
CA ARG A 181 -2.84 -7.55 10.05
C ARG A 181 -2.33 -7.70 11.49
N LYS A 182 -1.02 -7.98 11.64
CA LYS A 182 -0.41 -8.09 12.98
C LYS A 182 -0.36 -6.74 13.69
N LEU A 183 -0.10 -5.66 12.97
CA LEU A 183 -0.18 -4.31 13.53
C LEU A 183 -1.57 -4.04 14.11
N ALA A 184 -2.63 -4.36 13.37
CA ALA A 184 -4.00 -4.16 13.83
C ALA A 184 -4.33 -5.01 15.08
N GLU A 185 -3.90 -6.29 15.12
CA GLU A 185 -4.06 -7.15 16.29
C GLU A 185 -3.35 -6.57 17.52
N HIS A 186 -2.09 -6.17 17.38
CA HIS A 186 -1.32 -5.58 18.48
C HIS A 186 -1.92 -4.23 18.95
N ALA A 187 -2.41 -3.40 18.02
CA ALA A 187 -3.11 -2.16 18.38
C ALA A 187 -4.37 -2.45 19.24
N LEU A 188 -5.11 -3.51 18.91
CA LEU A 188 -6.26 -3.93 19.69
C LEU A 188 -5.85 -4.51 21.05
N ASP A 189 -4.71 -5.21 21.14
CA ASP A 189 -4.20 -5.73 22.41
C ASP A 189 -3.80 -4.57 23.35
N GLU A 190 -3.20 -3.49 22.84
CA GLU A 190 -2.95 -2.25 23.62
C GLU A 190 -4.25 -1.62 24.15
N LEU A 191 -5.34 -1.70 23.38
CA LEU A 191 -6.63 -1.12 23.73
C LEU A 191 -7.50 -2.02 24.62
N LYS A 192 -7.15 -3.28 24.80
CA LYS A 192 -7.91 -4.26 25.59
C LYS A 192 -8.32 -3.80 26.99
N PRO A 193 -7.47 -3.08 27.76
CA PRO A 193 -7.85 -2.57 29.08
C PRO A 193 -9.07 -1.62 29.07
N PHE A 194 -9.33 -0.96 27.94
CA PHE A 194 -10.45 -0.04 27.78
C PHE A 194 -11.74 -0.70 27.24
N PHE A 195 -11.61 -1.95 26.75
CA PHE A 195 -12.70 -2.72 26.14
C PHE A 195 -12.78 -4.14 26.71
N PRO A 196 -13.21 -4.32 27.97
CA PRO A 196 -13.20 -5.63 28.64
C PRO A 196 -14.07 -6.70 27.95
N ALA A 197 -15.02 -6.28 27.13
CA ALA A 197 -15.86 -7.19 26.34
C ALA A 197 -15.27 -7.52 24.95
N MET A 198 -14.03 -7.09 24.65
CA MET A 198 -13.37 -7.38 23.38
C MET A 198 -13.13 -8.88 23.22
N LYS A 199 -13.52 -9.42 22.06
CA LYS A 199 -13.30 -10.83 21.73
C LYS A 199 -11.82 -11.08 21.37
N PRO A 200 -11.35 -12.34 21.45
CA PRO A 200 -10.02 -12.70 20.97
C PRO A 200 -9.82 -12.36 19.50
N SER A 201 -8.56 -12.19 19.11
CA SER A 201 -8.16 -12.03 17.71
C SER A 201 -8.64 -13.20 16.85
N TRP A 202 -9.08 -12.90 15.63
CA TRP A 202 -9.63 -13.88 14.68
C TRP A 202 -9.05 -13.71 13.26
N THR A 203 -8.24 -12.68 13.02
CA THR A 203 -7.80 -12.29 11.67
C THR A 203 -6.79 -13.26 11.06
N GLU A 204 -6.15 -14.12 11.87
CA GLU A 204 -5.14 -15.07 11.38
C GLU A 204 -5.72 -16.09 10.39
N THR A 205 -6.96 -16.51 10.61
CA THR A 205 -7.66 -17.49 9.77
C THR A 205 -8.70 -16.85 8.85
N ALA A 206 -8.92 -15.55 8.98
CA ALA A 206 -9.88 -14.83 8.16
C ALA A 206 -9.35 -14.64 6.75
N LYS A 207 -10.19 -14.94 5.78
CA LYS A 207 -9.88 -14.68 4.37
C LYS A 207 -10.21 -13.24 4.02
N LEU A 208 -9.34 -12.60 3.24
CA LEU A 208 -9.65 -11.30 2.66
C LEU A 208 -10.71 -11.44 1.57
N PRO A 209 -11.53 -10.39 1.33
CA PRO A 209 -12.46 -10.39 0.21
C PRO A 209 -11.76 -10.73 -1.10
N GLY A 210 -12.28 -11.69 -1.83
CA GLY A 210 -11.64 -12.22 -3.03
C GLY A 210 -10.53 -13.26 -2.80
N GLY A 211 -10.03 -13.38 -1.55
CA GLY A 211 -8.94 -14.32 -1.20
C GLY A 211 -9.41 -15.74 -0.85
N ASP A 212 -10.70 -16.03 -0.96
CA ASP A 212 -11.27 -17.34 -0.68
C ASP A 212 -11.11 -18.31 -1.86
N LEU A 213 -9.88 -18.57 -2.23
CA LEU A 213 -9.56 -19.48 -3.32
C LEU A 213 -9.65 -20.95 -2.82
N PRO A 214 -10.21 -21.87 -3.62
CA PRO A 214 -10.20 -23.29 -3.31
C PRO A 214 -8.77 -23.80 -3.09
N ASP A 215 -8.50 -24.36 -1.91
CA ASP A 215 -7.19 -24.90 -1.50
C ASP A 215 -6.02 -23.88 -1.59
N ALA A 216 -6.32 -22.59 -1.66
CA ALA A 216 -5.37 -21.50 -1.97
C ALA A 216 -4.61 -21.71 -3.30
N ASP A 217 -5.20 -22.50 -4.23
CA ASP A 217 -4.63 -22.82 -5.52
C ASP A 217 -5.16 -21.87 -6.60
N PHE A 218 -4.30 -20.94 -7.02
CA PHE A 218 -4.65 -19.95 -8.03
C PHE A 218 -4.85 -20.58 -9.42
N ASP A 219 -4.06 -21.57 -9.80
CA ASP A 219 -4.16 -22.19 -11.13
C ASP A 219 -5.47 -22.97 -11.27
N ARG A 220 -5.87 -23.67 -10.23
CA ARG A 220 -7.18 -24.36 -10.16
C ARG A 220 -8.32 -23.34 -10.23
N PHE A 221 -8.21 -22.22 -9.50
CA PHE A 221 -9.20 -21.17 -9.55
C PHE A 221 -9.31 -20.56 -10.94
N LEU A 222 -8.18 -20.20 -11.57
CA LEU A 222 -8.14 -19.67 -12.94
C LEU A 222 -8.75 -20.63 -13.96
N ALA A 223 -8.48 -21.93 -13.84
CA ALA A 223 -9.09 -22.95 -14.70
C ALA A 223 -10.62 -22.96 -14.53
N GLY A 224 -11.14 -22.81 -13.31
CA GLY A 224 -12.55 -22.66 -13.05
C GLY A 224 -13.17 -21.40 -13.67
N VAL A 225 -12.46 -20.26 -13.59
CA VAL A 225 -12.88 -19.00 -14.23
C VAL A 225 -12.98 -19.16 -15.75
N LYS A 226 -11.95 -19.76 -16.38
CA LYS A 226 -11.94 -20.02 -17.83
C LYS A 226 -13.08 -20.97 -18.26
N ALA A 227 -13.39 -21.96 -17.46
CA ALA A 227 -14.48 -22.90 -17.73
C ALA A 227 -15.87 -22.22 -17.60
N ARG A 228 -16.05 -21.33 -16.62
CA ARG A 228 -17.31 -20.66 -16.35
C ARG A 228 -17.59 -19.52 -17.33
N TRP A 229 -16.57 -18.78 -17.75
CA TRP A 229 -16.65 -17.67 -18.70
C TRP A 229 -15.71 -17.87 -19.90
N PRO A 230 -15.99 -18.87 -20.76
CA PRO A 230 -15.11 -19.27 -21.85
C PRO A 230 -14.96 -18.21 -22.96
N PHE A 231 -15.79 -17.17 -22.92
CA PHE A 231 -15.70 -16.04 -23.85
C PHE A 231 -14.58 -15.05 -23.50
N LEU A 232 -14.04 -15.11 -22.28
CA LEU A 232 -12.96 -14.22 -21.88
C LEU A 232 -11.65 -14.57 -22.60
N PRO A 233 -10.97 -13.59 -23.22
CA PRO A 233 -9.59 -13.77 -23.64
C PRO A 233 -8.70 -14.23 -22.48
N GLU A 234 -7.74 -15.12 -22.75
CA GLU A 234 -6.91 -15.72 -21.69
C GLU A 234 -6.20 -14.69 -20.80
N ALA A 235 -5.63 -13.65 -21.42
CA ALA A 235 -4.96 -12.57 -20.67
C ALA A 235 -5.93 -11.79 -19.79
N LEU A 236 -7.19 -11.59 -20.23
CA LEU A 236 -8.21 -10.91 -19.43
C LEU A 236 -8.68 -11.79 -18.28
N ALA A 237 -8.95 -13.07 -18.53
CA ALA A 237 -9.29 -14.03 -17.49
C ALA A 237 -8.21 -14.09 -16.39
N TYR A 238 -6.94 -14.14 -16.77
CA TYR A 238 -5.81 -14.09 -15.83
C TYR A 238 -5.78 -12.77 -15.04
N ARG A 239 -5.88 -11.62 -15.73
CA ARG A 239 -5.84 -10.30 -15.09
C ARG A 239 -6.97 -10.12 -14.07
N LEU A 240 -8.22 -10.41 -14.46
CA LEU A 240 -9.37 -10.28 -13.57
C LEU A 240 -9.29 -11.26 -12.39
N SER A 241 -8.85 -12.51 -12.64
CA SER A 241 -8.63 -13.48 -11.56
C SER A 241 -7.60 -13.01 -10.54
N ARG A 242 -6.49 -12.39 -10.99
CA ARG A 242 -5.44 -11.83 -10.14
C ARG A 242 -5.90 -10.59 -9.38
N ALA A 243 -6.72 -9.74 -9.99
CA ALA A 243 -7.17 -8.49 -9.41
C ALA A 243 -8.27 -8.69 -8.37
N TYR A 244 -9.23 -9.56 -8.65
CA TYR A 244 -10.49 -9.66 -7.90
C TYR A 244 -10.66 -10.99 -7.15
N GLY A 245 -9.88 -12.02 -7.49
CA GLY A 245 -10.06 -13.35 -6.91
C GLY A 245 -11.50 -13.83 -7.06
N THR A 246 -12.09 -14.42 -6.00
CA THR A 246 -13.47 -14.94 -6.04
C THR A 246 -14.52 -13.86 -6.30
N ARG A 247 -14.21 -12.57 -6.05
CA ARG A 247 -15.12 -11.45 -6.36
C ARG A 247 -15.28 -11.18 -7.85
N ILE A 248 -14.52 -11.86 -8.70
CA ILE A 248 -14.73 -11.84 -10.16
C ILE A 248 -16.19 -12.22 -10.53
N GLU A 249 -16.85 -13.01 -9.68
CA GLU A 249 -18.27 -13.37 -9.87
C GLU A 249 -19.20 -12.17 -9.77
N GLU A 250 -18.90 -11.21 -8.90
CA GLU A 250 -19.67 -9.97 -8.74
C GLU A 250 -19.56 -9.10 -9.99
N LEU A 251 -18.34 -9.06 -10.60
CA LEU A 251 -18.08 -8.29 -11.80
C LEU A 251 -18.67 -8.90 -13.06
N LEU A 252 -18.46 -10.20 -13.26
CA LEU A 252 -18.88 -10.89 -14.48
C LEU A 252 -20.33 -11.36 -14.44
N GLY A 253 -20.86 -11.68 -13.26
CA GLY A 253 -22.25 -12.06 -13.07
C GLY A 253 -22.72 -13.14 -14.03
N THR A 254 -23.78 -12.82 -14.79
CA THR A 254 -24.39 -13.70 -15.78
C THR A 254 -23.95 -13.43 -17.21
N ALA A 255 -22.90 -12.65 -17.43
CA ALA A 255 -22.37 -12.33 -18.76
C ALA A 255 -22.02 -13.61 -19.55
N LYS A 256 -22.35 -13.62 -20.83
CA LYS A 256 -22.13 -14.75 -21.75
C LYS A 256 -21.23 -14.40 -22.92
N SER A 257 -20.91 -13.11 -23.08
CA SER A 257 -20.09 -12.57 -24.17
C SER A 257 -19.33 -11.33 -23.70
N MET A 258 -18.30 -10.94 -24.44
CA MET A 258 -17.59 -9.67 -24.19
C MET A 258 -18.51 -8.45 -24.30
N THR A 259 -19.51 -8.51 -25.18
CA THR A 259 -20.46 -7.41 -25.35
C THR A 259 -21.30 -7.17 -24.10
N ASP A 260 -21.56 -8.21 -23.29
CA ASP A 260 -22.32 -8.08 -22.05
C ASP A 260 -21.53 -7.30 -20.96
N LEU A 261 -20.22 -7.14 -21.14
CA LEU A 261 -19.36 -6.36 -20.24
C LEU A 261 -19.35 -4.86 -20.59
N GLY A 262 -20.08 -4.47 -21.62
CA GLY A 262 -20.20 -3.09 -22.09
C GLY A 262 -18.98 -2.61 -22.88
N GLU A 263 -18.78 -1.30 -22.89
CA GLU A 263 -17.71 -0.64 -23.64
C GLU A 263 -16.31 -1.09 -23.16
N ASP A 264 -15.39 -1.33 -24.11
CA ASP A 264 -13.97 -1.57 -23.82
C ASP A 264 -13.19 -0.24 -23.93
N PHE A 265 -12.66 0.22 -22.82
CA PHE A 265 -11.84 1.45 -22.71
C PHE A 265 -10.36 1.23 -23.03
N GLY A 266 -10.02 0.05 -23.51
CA GLY A 266 -8.65 -0.36 -23.82
C GLY A 266 -8.00 -1.22 -22.72
N ALA A 267 -6.98 -2.00 -23.11
CA ALA A 267 -6.29 -2.95 -22.25
C ALA A 267 -7.20 -3.96 -21.52
N GLY A 268 -8.42 -4.20 -22.04
CA GLY A 268 -9.42 -5.07 -21.43
C GLY A 268 -10.15 -4.45 -20.23
N LEU A 269 -10.07 -3.12 -20.04
CA LEU A 269 -10.89 -2.41 -19.05
C LEU A 269 -12.29 -2.20 -19.62
N THR A 270 -13.29 -2.83 -19.03
CA THR A 270 -14.68 -2.77 -19.50
C THR A 270 -15.57 -1.92 -18.61
N ALA A 271 -16.72 -1.49 -19.14
CA ALA A 271 -17.72 -0.73 -18.37
C ALA A 271 -18.14 -1.49 -17.10
N ALA A 272 -18.37 -2.80 -17.19
CA ALA A 272 -18.72 -3.62 -16.04
C ALA A 272 -17.63 -3.59 -14.93
N GLU A 273 -16.35 -3.51 -15.32
CA GLU A 273 -15.26 -3.38 -14.35
C GLU A 273 -15.24 -1.98 -13.69
N ILE A 274 -15.53 -0.93 -14.46
CA ILE A 274 -15.66 0.44 -13.94
C ILE A 274 -16.82 0.53 -12.96
N ASP A 275 -17.99 0.01 -13.32
CA ASP A 275 -19.19 -0.01 -12.46
C ASP A 275 -18.93 -0.77 -11.15
N TYR A 276 -18.10 -1.82 -11.19
CA TYR A 276 -17.71 -2.55 -10.00
C TYR A 276 -16.76 -1.73 -9.08
N LEU A 277 -15.95 -0.84 -9.64
CA LEU A 277 -14.95 -0.05 -8.90
C LEU A 277 -15.52 1.24 -8.29
N VAL A 278 -16.66 1.73 -8.75
CA VAL A 278 -17.31 2.98 -8.32
C VAL A 278 -18.49 2.68 -7.41
#